data_39d00c4aeb33f2fc31c5e6e6b6a82440
#
_entry.id   39d00c4aeb33f2fc31c5e6e6b6a82440
#
_cell.length_a   1.000
_cell.length_b   1.000
_cell.length_c   1.000
_cell.angle_alpha   90.00
_cell.angle_beta   90.00
_cell.angle_gamma   90.00
#
_symmetry.space_group_name_H-M   'P 1'
#
loop_
_entity.id
_entity.type
_entity.pdbx_description
1 polymer ?
#
loop_
_entity_poly.entity_id
_entity_poly.type
_entity_poly.pdbx_seq_one_letter_code
_entity_poly.pdbx_strand_id
1 'polypeptide(L)'
;MQSRIVYHWQSQRDDRAITLRIREIAETRIRYGCPRIHIQLRREGWPVNHKKTHRIYCPEGLNLRRKRPRRHISAARRQQRPVLTHVDQCRSMDFVSDNLFNGRRFRALTVVDNFSRECLAIHAGKSLKGEDVVRIMEALRVPDKRLPVRIQTDNGSEFISKSPDKWAYEHGVTMDFSRPGKPTDNPFIESFNGSLRDECLNIHWFLSLEDAQEKPDNWRREYNHERMHSSLNDMTPAEFIRSLRKDEDL
;
A
#
# COMPACT_ATOMS: atom_id res chain seq x y z
N MET A 1 35.58 35.11 -8.14
CA MET A 1 34.80 36.09 -7.34
C MET A 1 33.35 36.08 -7.82
N GLN A 2 32.40 35.73 -6.95
CA GLN A 2 30.98 35.85 -7.28
C GLN A 2 30.57 37.34 -7.23
N SER A 3 29.83 37.78 -8.25
CA SER A 3 29.35 39.17 -8.31
C SER A 3 28.48 39.52 -7.10
N ARG A 4 28.61 40.72 -6.55
CA ARG A 4 27.75 41.27 -5.46
C ARG A 4 26.24 41.16 -5.79
N ILE A 5 25.86 41.20 -7.06
CA ILE A 5 24.47 41.07 -7.54
C ILE A 5 23.89 39.67 -7.20
N VAL A 6 24.70 38.61 -7.19
CA VAL A 6 24.25 37.26 -6.86
C VAL A 6 23.90 37.13 -5.35
N TYR A 7 24.56 37.89 -4.50
CA TYR A 7 24.33 37.88 -3.03
C TYR A 7 23.02 38.54 -2.59
N HIS A 8 22.52 39.48 -3.38
CA HIS A 8 21.31 40.25 -3.06
C HIS A 8 20.10 39.89 -3.95
N TRP A 9 20.25 38.88 -4.81
CA TRP A 9 19.13 38.45 -5.67
C TRP A 9 18.04 37.76 -4.84
N GLN A 10 16.89 38.40 -4.73
CA GLN A 10 15.66 37.81 -4.19
C GLN A 10 14.75 37.40 -5.32
N SER A 11 14.27 36.16 -5.26
CA SER A 11 13.31 35.67 -6.25
C SER A 11 12.01 36.46 -6.15
N GLN A 12 11.62 37.12 -7.23
CA GLN A 12 10.32 37.81 -7.31
C GLN A 12 9.16 36.84 -7.68
N ARG A 13 9.41 35.53 -7.67
CA ARG A 13 8.38 34.55 -8.01
C ARG A 13 7.41 34.41 -6.85
N ASP A 14 6.13 34.61 -7.14
CA ASP A 14 5.09 34.32 -6.16
C ASP A 14 4.79 32.82 -6.14
N ASP A 15 5.35 32.15 -5.17
CA ASP A 15 5.16 30.73 -4.94
C ASP A 15 4.21 30.46 -3.75
N ARG A 16 3.54 31.48 -3.19
CA ARG A 16 2.72 31.37 -1.96
C ARG A 16 1.59 30.36 -2.10
N ALA A 17 0.81 30.43 -3.17
CA ALA A 17 -0.33 29.56 -3.37
C ALA A 17 0.08 28.07 -3.48
N ILE A 18 1.13 27.79 -4.24
CA ILE A 18 1.63 26.42 -4.37
C ILE A 18 2.29 25.91 -3.07
N THR A 19 2.95 26.80 -2.31
CA THR A 19 3.52 26.43 -1.00
C THR A 19 2.44 26.04 -0.02
N LEU A 20 1.34 26.79 0.06
CA LEU A 20 0.18 26.44 0.88
C LEU A 20 -0.38 25.07 0.45
N ARG A 21 -0.57 24.85 -0.86
CA ARG A 21 -1.10 23.58 -1.32
C ARG A 21 -0.18 22.40 -1.00
N ILE A 22 1.14 22.57 -1.12
CA ILE A 22 2.13 21.55 -0.72
C ILE A 22 2.01 21.21 0.77
N ARG A 23 1.83 22.20 1.64
CA ARG A 23 1.63 22.00 3.09
C ARG A 23 0.35 21.25 3.36
N GLU A 24 -0.79 21.66 2.79
CA GLU A 24 -2.08 21.00 2.93
C GLU A 24 -2.02 19.51 2.55
N ILE A 25 -1.39 19.19 1.40
CA ILE A 25 -1.21 17.81 0.98
C ILE A 25 -0.33 17.05 1.97
N ALA A 26 0.76 17.65 2.45
CA ALA A 26 1.67 17.00 3.39
C ALA A 26 1.05 16.77 4.77
N GLU A 27 0.19 17.67 5.24
CA GLU A 27 -0.54 17.57 6.50
C GLU A 27 -1.64 16.49 6.42
N THR A 28 -2.37 16.46 5.30
CA THR A 28 -3.43 15.45 5.08
C THR A 28 -2.84 14.06 4.81
N ARG A 29 -1.73 13.98 4.10
CA ARG A 29 -1.07 12.75 3.66
C ARG A 29 0.34 12.65 4.25
N ILE A 30 0.44 12.39 5.54
CA ILE A 30 1.66 12.46 6.36
C ILE A 30 2.86 11.68 5.76
N ARG A 31 2.59 10.62 5.00
CA ARG A 31 3.64 9.78 4.37
C ARG A 31 3.86 10.08 2.89
N TYR A 32 3.27 11.15 2.36
CA TYR A 32 3.57 11.58 1.00
C TYR A 32 4.89 12.36 0.99
N GLY A 33 5.90 11.79 0.34
CA GLY A 33 7.14 12.52 0.05
C GLY A 33 6.98 13.40 -1.19
N CYS A 34 7.98 14.24 -1.43
CA CYS A 34 8.04 15.17 -2.57
C CYS A 34 7.58 14.57 -3.93
N PRO A 35 7.96 13.33 -4.32
CA PRO A 35 7.49 12.77 -5.58
C PRO A 35 5.97 12.61 -5.66
N ARG A 36 5.31 12.08 -4.61
CA ARG A 36 3.85 11.92 -4.61
C ARG A 36 3.12 13.25 -4.55
N ILE A 37 3.63 14.20 -3.76
CA ILE A 37 3.09 15.58 -3.72
C ILE A 37 3.19 16.22 -5.10
N HIS A 38 4.29 16.03 -5.82
CA HIS A 38 4.43 16.52 -7.18
C HIS A 38 3.38 15.93 -8.14
N ILE A 39 3.16 14.60 -8.08
CA ILE A 39 2.15 13.94 -8.90
C ILE A 39 0.76 14.47 -8.56
N GLN A 40 0.44 14.62 -7.26
CA GLN A 40 -0.83 15.18 -6.81
C GLN A 40 -1.06 16.59 -7.36
N LEU A 41 -0.09 17.48 -7.26
CA LEU A 41 -0.16 18.82 -7.82
C LEU A 41 -0.40 18.80 -9.34
N ARG A 42 0.26 17.91 -10.06
CA ARG A 42 0.06 17.75 -11.50
C ARG A 42 -1.35 17.31 -11.84
N ARG A 43 -1.95 16.40 -11.05
CA ARG A 43 -3.33 15.96 -11.21
C ARG A 43 -4.34 17.06 -10.91
N GLU A 44 -4.03 17.95 -9.99
CA GLU A 44 -4.83 19.14 -9.68
C GLU A 44 -4.66 20.26 -10.70
N GLY A 45 -3.87 20.05 -11.75
CA GLY A 45 -3.69 21.01 -12.85
C GLY A 45 -2.62 22.09 -12.59
N TRP A 46 -1.82 21.98 -11.51
CA TRP A 46 -0.75 22.94 -11.27
C TRP A 46 0.36 22.83 -12.34
N PRO A 47 0.73 23.93 -13.01
CA PRO A 47 1.78 23.93 -14.02
C PRO A 47 3.17 23.95 -13.37
N VAL A 48 3.53 22.84 -12.69
CA VAL A 48 4.79 22.72 -11.94
C VAL A 48 5.64 21.58 -12.47
N ASN A 49 6.94 21.76 -12.43
CA ASN A 49 7.89 20.69 -12.65
C ASN A 49 8.42 20.16 -11.30
N HIS A 50 8.98 18.97 -11.33
CA HIS A 50 9.55 18.30 -10.16
C HIS A 50 10.64 19.14 -9.44
N LYS A 51 11.49 19.89 -10.19
CA LYS A 51 12.52 20.75 -9.59
C LYS A 51 11.90 21.90 -8.78
N LYS A 52 10.81 22.51 -9.29
CA LYS A 52 10.08 23.56 -8.57
C LYS A 52 9.43 23.00 -7.30
N THR A 53 8.74 21.86 -7.41
CA THR A 53 8.14 21.20 -6.24
C THR A 53 9.19 20.89 -5.17
N HIS A 54 10.33 20.30 -5.54
CA HIS A 54 11.40 19.96 -4.63
C HIS A 54 12.01 21.20 -3.96
N ARG A 55 12.24 22.28 -4.73
CA ARG A 55 12.76 23.54 -4.21
C ARG A 55 11.87 24.17 -3.15
N ILE A 56 10.55 24.05 -3.29
CA ILE A 56 9.59 24.57 -2.31
C ILE A 56 9.46 23.59 -1.13
N TYR A 57 9.38 22.30 -1.39
CA TYR A 57 9.16 21.25 -0.39
C TYR A 57 10.27 21.17 0.67
N CYS A 58 11.55 21.31 0.26
CA CYS A 58 12.69 21.15 1.17
C CYS A 58 12.78 22.23 2.26
N PRO A 59 12.67 23.55 1.96
CA PRO A 59 12.69 24.61 2.97
C PRO A 59 11.53 24.54 3.97
N GLU A 60 10.40 23.98 3.56
CA GLU A 60 9.23 23.77 4.42
C GLU A 60 9.43 22.71 5.51
N GLY A 61 10.58 22.04 5.55
CA GLY A 61 10.87 21.02 6.55
C GLY A 61 10.07 19.72 6.41
N LEU A 62 9.38 19.52 5.30
CA LEU A 62 8.47 18.38 5.04
C LEU A 62 9.20 17.09 4.70
N ASN A 63 10.54 17.10 4.73
CA ASN A 63 11.34 15.92 4.37
C ASN A 63 11.09 14.75 5.31
N LEU A 64 10.60 13.65 4.75
CA LEU A 64 10.43 12.40 5.49
C LEU A 64 11.81 11.86 5.92
N ARG A 65 11.97 11.63 7.22
CA ARG A 65 13.17 10.96 7.75
C ARG A 65 13.18 9.51 7.28
N ARG A 66 14.10 9.17 6.38
CA ARG A 66 14.30 7.78 5.95
C ARG A 66 15.50 7.19 6.69
N LYS A 67 15.32 6.02 7.31
CA LYS A 67 16.46 5.20 7.71
C LYS A 67 17.27 4.87 6.45
N ARG A 68 18.56 5.22 6.43
CA ARG A 68 19.45 4.76 5.35
C ARG A 68 19.51 3.23 5.41
N PRO A 69 19.19 2.51 4.32
CA PRO A 69 19.34 1.07 4.33
C PRO A 69 20.81 0.73 4.59
N ARG A 70 21.06 -0.22 5.50
CA ARG A 70 22.40 -0.79 5.64
C ARG A 70 22.74 -1.45 4.30
N ARG A 71 23.92 -1.18 3.76
CA ARG A 71 24.39 -1.87 2.55
C ARG A 71 24.44 -3.36 2.83
N HIS A 72 23.54 -4.14 2.24
CA HIS A 72 23.65 -5.58 2.20
C HIS A 72 24.63 -5.97 1.09
N ILE A 73 25.75 -6.56 1.48
CA ILE A 73 26.80 -7.03 0.58
C ILE A 73 26.35 -8.23 -0.27
N SER A 74 25.25 -8.86 0.08
CA SER A 74 24.77 -10.03 -0.63
C SER A 74 23.68 -9.66 -1.64
N ALA A 75 24.07 -9.56 -2.90
CA ALA A 75 23.19 -9.85 -4.02
C ALA A 75 22.95 -11.37 -4.12
N ALA A 76 22.63 -12.02 -2.99
CA ALA A 76 22.30 -13.43 -3.00
C ALA A 76 21.19 -13.65 -4.02
N ARG A 77 21.44 -14.58 -4.94
CA ARG A 77 20.60 -15.08 -6.02
C ARG A 77 19.11 -14.89 -5.72
N ARG A 78 18.57 -13.77 -6.16
CA ARG A 78 17.12 -13.55 -6.15
C ARG A 78 16.55 -14.51 -7.18
N GLN A 79 15.77 -15.46 -6.76
CA GLN A 79 14.96 -16.21 -7.71
C GLN A 79 14.16 -15.21 -8.54
N GLN A 80 14.19 -15.38 -9.86
CA GLN A 80 13.37 -14.57 -10.74
C GLN A 80 11.90 -14.81 -10.33
N ARG A 81 11.24 -13.73 -9.91
CA ARG A 81 9.81 -13.81 -9.62
C ARG A 81 9.05 -13.95 -10.92
N PRO A 82 8.00 -14.79 -10.96
CA PRO A 82 7.13 -14.83 -12.12
C PRO A 82 6.58 -13.44 -12.39
N VAL A 83 6.65 -13.01 -13.65
CA VAL A 83 6.03 -11.77 -14.08
C VAL A 83 4.51 -11.98 -14.07
N LEU A 84 3.80 -11.16 -13.32
CA LEU A 84 2.35 -11.18 -13.30
C LEU A 84 1.82 -10.39 -14.51
N THR A 85 0.81 -10.93 -15.17
CA THR A 85 0.28 -10.39 -16.42
C THR A 85 -1.19 -9.96 -16.34
N HIS A 86 -1.94 -10.44 -15.35
CA HIS A 86 -3.34 -10.09 -15.17
C HIS A 86 -3.77 -10.06 -13.71
N VAL A 87 -4.91 -9.43 -13.44
CA VAL A 87 -5.57 -9.36 -12.14
C VAL A 87 -5.94 -10.78 -11.68
N ASP A 88 -5.90 -11.03 -10.37
CA ASP A 88 -6.20 -12.34 -9.76
C ASP A 88 -5.26 -13.48 -10.13
N GLN A 89 -4.17 -13.22 -10.84
CA GLN A 89 -3.15 -14.25 -11.06
C GLN A 89 -2.45 -14.65 -9.76
N CYS A 90 -2.22 -13.69 -8.87
CA CYS A 90 -1.64 -13.95 -7.56
C CYS A 90 -2.14 -12.92 -6.54
N ARG A 91 -2.77 -13.39 -5.47
CA ARG A 91 -3.07 -12.57 -4.30
C ARG A 91 -2.08 -12.86 -3.18
N SER A 92 -1.74 -11.86 -2.39
CA SER A 92 -0.97 -12.03 -1.15
C SER A 92 -1.85 -11.79 0.06
N MET A 93 -1.66 -12.61 1.09
CA MET A 93 -2.33 -12.45 2.39
C MET A 93 -1.33 -12.46 3.52
N ASP A 94 -1.63 -11.69 4.56
CA ASP A 94 -0.82 -11.65 5.78
C ASP A 94 -1.62 -11.07 6.95
N PHE A 95 -1.13 -11.29 8.17
CA PHE A 95 -1.70 -10.75 9.38
C PHE A 95 -0.89 -9.58 9.94
N VAL A 96 -1.57 -8.49 10.22
CA VAL A 96 -1.02 -7.36 10.98
C VAL A 96 -1.65 -7.33 12.36
N SER A 97 -0.85 -7.17 13.41
CA SER A 97 -1.34 -7.07 14.78
C SER A 97 -1.21 -5.65 15.31
N ASP A 98 -2.20 -5.21 16.08
CA ASP A 98 -2.19 -3.97 16.83
C ASP A 98 -2.98 -4.09 18.13
N ASN A 99 -3.10 -3.00 18.90
CA ASN A 99 -3.79 -2.98 20.18
C ASN A 99 -4.94 -1.97 20.17
N LEU A 100 -6.03 -2.33 20.83
CA LEU A 100 -7.08 -1.39 21.20
C LEU A 100 -6.57 -0.46 22.31
N PHE A 101 -7.25 0.66 22.49
CA PHE A 101 -6.92 1.65 23.54
C PHE A 101 -6.88 1.05 24.96
N ASN A 102 -7.69 0.03 25.20
CA ASN A 102 -7.73 -0.70 26.48
C ASN A 102 -6.61 -1.78 26.62
N GLY A 103 -5.64 -1.81 25.71
CA GLY A 103 -4.52 -2.75 25.70
C GLY A 103 -4.83 -4.14 25.14
N ARG A 104 -6.07 -4.43 24.75
CA ARG A 104 -6.40 -5.74 24.14
C ARG A 104 -5.86 -5.80 22.71
N ARG A 105 -5.18 -6.89 22.41
CA ARG A 105 -4.69 -7.16 21.06
C ARG A 105 -5.84 -7.44 20.08
N PHE A 106 -5.67 -6.98 18.86
CA PHE A 106 -6.42 -7.45 17.71
C PHE A 106 -5.47 -7.77 16.54
N ARG A 107 -5.96 -8.51 15.57
CA ARG A 107 -5.26 -8.82 14.32
C ARG A 107 -6.12 -8.38 13.17
N ALA A 108 -5.50 -7.99 12.07
CA ALA A 108 -6.18 -7.71 10.83
C ALA A 108 -5.60 -8.60 9.73
N LEU A 109 -6.47 -9.37 9.05
CA LEU A 109 -6.09 -10.06 7.81
C LEU A 109 -6.12 -9.05 6.68
N THR A 110 -5.03 -8.97 5.95
CA THR A 110 -4.90 -8.14 4.75
C THR A 110 -4.82 -9.00 3.50
N VAL A 111 -5.54 -8.62 2.45
CA VAL A 111 -5.56 -9.32 1.16
C VAL A 111 -5.33 -8.32 0.04
N VAL A 112 -4.30 -8.55 -0.78
CA VAL A 112 -3.88 -7.64 -1.86
C VAL A 112 -3.69 -8.42 -3.15
N ASP A 113 -4.17 -7.89 -4.26
CA ASP A 113 -3.82 -8.39 -5.58
C ASP A 113 -2.42 -7.91 -5.98
N ASN A 114 -1.55 -8.85 -6.34
CA ASN A 114 -0.14 -8.55 -6.60
C ASN A 114 0.10 -7.85 -7.94
N PHE A 115 -0.82 -7.94 -8.89
CA PHE A 115 -0.70 -7.28 -10.19
C PHE A 115 -1.23 -5.84 -10.12
N SER A 116 -2.50 -5.67 -9.73
CA SER A 116 -3.16 -4.36 -9.68
C SER A 116 -2.83 -3.54 -8.44
N ARG A 117 -2.20 -4.12 -7.41
CA ARG A 117 -2.00 -3.52 -6.08
C ARG A 117 -3.29 -3.23 -5.32
N GLU A 118 -4.43 -3.68 -5.81
CA GLU A 118 -5.71 -3.49 -5.17
C GLU A 118 -5.74 -4.15 -3.79
N CYS A 119 -6.12 -3.42 -2.77
CA CYS A 119 -6.44 -3.98 -1.47
C CYS A 119 -7.87 -4.51 -1.48
N LEU A 120 -8.01 -5.83 -1.53
CA LEU A 120 -9.30 -6.51 -1.59
C LEU A 120 -10.01 -6.53 -0.24
N ALA A 121 -9.26 -6.78 0.84
CA ALA A 121 -9.81 -6.81 2.19
C ALA A 121 -8.80 -6.37 3.24
N ILE A 122 -9.32 -5.76 4.32
CA ILE A 122 -8.69 -5.63 5.62
C ILE A 122 -9.76 -6.04 6.63
N HIS A 123 -9.57 -7.16 7.32
CA HIS A 123 -10.57 -7.67 8.26
C HIS A 123 -9.98 -7.79 9.66
N ALA A 124 -10.50 -6.97 10.59
CA ALA A 124 -10.06 -6.93 11.98
C ALA A 124 -10.82 -7.96 12.86
N GLY A 125 -10.10 -8.64 13.74
CA GLY A 125 -10.67 -9.59 14.67
C GLY A 125 -9.82 -9.79 15.91
N LYS A 126 -10.42 -10.23 17.01
CA LYS A 126 -9.68 -10.57 18.24
C LYS A 126 -8.79 -11.78 18.05
N SER A 127 -9.31 -12.78 17.36
CA SER A 127 -8.64 -14.03 17.03
C SER A 127 -9.17 -14.49 15.67
N LEU A 128 -8.32 -14.46 14.66
CA LEU A 128 -8.68 -14.92 13.34
C LEU A 128 -8.07 -16.30 13.11
N LYS A 129 -8.93 -17.30 12.91
CA LYS A 129 -8.56 -18.70 12.65
C LYS A 129 -8.67 -18.99 11.16
N GLY A 130 -8.28 -20.20 10.74
CA GLY A 130 -8.38 -20.63 9.35
C GLY A 130 -9.80 -20.57 8.77
N GLU A 131 -10.82 -20.85 9.61
CA GLU A 131 -12.23 -20.71 9.22
C GLU A 131 -12.62 -19.24 8.92
N ASP A 132 -12.07 -18.29 9.67
CA ASP A 132 -12.28 -16.86 9.42
C ASP A 132 -11.60 -16.43 8.13
N VAL A 133 -10.42 -16.96 7.83
CA VAL A 133 -9.72 -16.75 6.55
C VAL A 133 -10.62 -17.24 5.39
N VAL A 134 -11.15 -18.46 5.48
CA VAL A 134 -12.06 -19.01 4.46
C VAL A 134 -13.29 -18.13 4.29
N ARG A 135 -13.91 -17.68 5.38
CA ARG A 135 -15.10 -16.79 5.30
C ARG A 135 -14.78 -15.48 4.57
N ILE A 136 -13.60 -14.91 4.80
CA ILE A 136 -13.17 -13.69 4.11
C ILE A 136 -12.92 -13.97 2.63
N MET A 137 -12.27 -15.08 2.29
CA MET A 137 -12.04 -15.48 0.90
C MET A 137 -13.34 -15.73 0.15
N GLU A 138 -14.33 -16.37 0.79
CA GLU A 138 -15.66 -16.54 0.23
C GLU A 138 -16.39 -15.21 0.03
N ALA A 139 -16.32 -14.31 1.00
CA ALA A 139 -16.90 -12.98 0.89
C ALA A 139 -16.30 -12.17 -0.28
N LEU A 140 -15.03 -12.37 -0.61
CA LEU A 140 -14.38 -11.78 -1.78
C LEU A 140 -14.76 -12.45 -3.09
N ARG A 141 -15.08 -13.76 -3.07
CA ARG A 141 -15.45 -14.52 -4.26
C ARG A 141 -16.87 -14.22 -4.73
N VAL A 142 -17.81 -14.15 -3.79
CA VAL A 142 -19.26 -14.15 -4.11
C VAL A 142 -19.69 -12.95 -4.98
N PRO A 143 -19.29 -11.67 -4.71
CA PRO A 143 -19.79 -10.55 -5.49
C PRO A 143 -19.42 -10.60 -6.98
N ASP A 144 -18.15 -10.88 -7.26
CA ASP A 144 -17.60 -10.76 -8.62
C ASP A 144 -17.20 -12.12 -9.24
N LYS A 145 -17.42 -13.21 -8.52
CA LYS A 145 -16.96 -14.58 -8.89
C LYS A 145 -15.45 -14.64 -9.17
N ARG A 146 -14.68 -13.72 -8.61
CA ARG A 146 -13.23 -13.60 -8.82
C ARG A 146 -12.49 -14.57 -7.91
N LEU A 147 -11.77 -15.51 -8.48
CA LEU A 147 -10.88 -16.43 -7.78
C LEU A 147 -9.44 -16.17 -8.21
N PRO A 148 -8.48 -16.16 -7.28
CA PRO A 148 -7.08 -16.10 -7.66
C PRO A 148 -6.61 -17.45 -8.19
N VAL A 149 -5.66 -17.45 -9.12
CA VAL A 149 -4.96 -18.68 -9.52
C VAL A 149 -4.08 -19.16 -8.37
N ARG A 150 -3.44 -18.23 -7.65
CA ARG A 150 -2.53 -18.53 -6.56
C ARG A 150 -2.69 -17.53 -5.41
N ILE A 151 -2.53 -18.02 -4.18
CA ILE A 151 -2.47 -17.18 -2.97
C ILE A 151 -1.12 -17.37 -2.30
N GLN A 152 -0.41 -16.27 -2.08
CA GLN A 152 0.87 -16.23 -1.41
C GLN A 152 0.69 -15.82 0.05
N THR A 153 1.19 -16.64 0.97
CA THR A 153 1.10 -16.42 2.43
C THR A 153 2.42 -16.73 3.12
N ASP A 154 2.52 -16.35 4.38
CA ASP A 154 3.52 -16.93 5.28
C ASP A 154 3.11 -18.34 5.77
N ASN A 155 3.96 -18.95 6.64
CA ASN A 155 3.69 -20.24 7.24
C ASN A 155 2.87 -20.12 8.55
N GLY A 156 1.99 -19.14 8.65
CA GLY A 156 1.11 -19.00 9.81
C GLY A 156 0.18 -20.21 9.97
N SER A 157 -0.03 -20.65 11.21
CA SER A 157 -0.88 -21.80 11.53
C SER A 157 -2.30 -21.66 10.97
N GLU A 158 -2.77 -20.43 10.83
CA GLU A 158 -4.07 -20.09 10.31
C GLU A 158 -4.19 -20.41 8.81
N PHE A 159 -3.11 -20.22 8.05
CA PHE A 159 -3.06 -20.49 6.62
C PHE A 159 -2.79 -21.98 6.31
N ILE A 160 -2.00 -22.66 7.15
CA ILE A 160 -1.66 -24.09 6.98
C ILE A 160 -2.77 -25.01 7.51
N SER A 161 -3.79 -24.47 8.18
CA SER A 161 -4.88 -25.25 8.74
C SER A 161 -5.74 -25.94 7.66
N LYS A 162 -6.45 -27.00 8.07
CA LYS A 162 -7.28 -27.82 7.14
C LYS A 162 -8.34 -27.02 6.38
N SER A 163 -8.87 -25.95 6.98
CA SER A 163 -9.98 -25.19 6.36
C SER A 163 -9.56 -24.42 5.11
N PRO A 164 -8.49 -23.58 5.13
CA PRO A 164 -7.99 -22.93 3.92
C PRO A 164 -7.47 -23.91 2.87
N ASP A 165 -6.80 -24.99 3.28
CA ASP A 165 -6.31 -26.00 2.35
C ASP A 165 -7.45 -26.68 1.61
N LYS A 166 -8.50 -27.12 2.32
CA LYS A 166 -9.71 -27.69 1.74
C LYS A 166 -10.37 -26.70 0.78
N TRP A 167 -10.55 -25.44 1.21
CA TRP A 167 -11.15 -24.42 0.36
C TRP A 167 -10.35 -24.19 -0.92
N ALA A 168 -9.04 -24.10 -0.82
CA ALA A 168 -8.16 -23.91 -1.98
C ALA A 168 -8.27 -25.07 -2.96
N TYR A 169 -8.29 -26.31 -2.46
CA TYR A 169 -8.49 -27.50 -3.27
C TYR A 169 -9.85 -27.51 -4.01
N GLU A 170 -10.94 -27.21 -3.28
CA GLU A 170 -12.30 -27.18 -3.85
C GLU A 170 -12.46 -26.12 -4.94
N HIS A 171 -11.70 -25.04 -4.89
CA HIS A 171 -11.77 -23.94 -5.85
C HIS A 171 -10.62 -23.92 -6.88
N GLY A 172 -9.75 -24.91 -6.87
CA GLY A 172 -8.60 -24.97 -7.79
C GLY A 172 -7.58 -23.86 -7.57
N VAL A 173 -7.46 -23.33 -6.35
CA VAL A 173 -6.53 -22.27 -5.97
C VAL A 173 -5.25 -22.87 -5.42
N THR A 174 -4.09 -22.43 -5.88
CA THR A 174 -2.80 -22.89 -5.36
C THR A 174 -2.39 -22.05 -4.16
N MET A 175 -2.15 -22.70 -3.01
CA MET A 175 -1.54 -22.06 -1.84
C MET A 175 0.00 -22.08 -1.97
N ASP A 176 0.62 -20.90 -1.96
CA ASP A 176 2.07 -20.70 -2.11
C ASP A 176 2.63 -20.15 -0.80
N PHE A 177 3.29 -21.02 -0.06
CA PHE A 177 3.85 -20.67 1.26
C PHE A 177 5.27 -20.14 1.14
N SER A 178 5.54 -19.01 1.80
CA SER A 178 6.88 -18.45 1.90
C SER A 178 7.85 -19.42 2.57
N ARG A 179 9.08 -19.48 2.09
CA ARG A 179 10.10 -20.35 2.70
C ARG A 179 10.40 -19.90 4.14
N PRO A 180 10.59 -20.84 5.08
CA PRO A 180 10.92 -20.52 6.47
C PRO A 180 12.14 -19.56 6.54
N GLY A 181 12.01 -18.49 7.33
CA GLY A 181 13.08 -17.51 7.55
C GLY A 181 13.42 -16.61 6.36
N LYS A 182 12.59 -16.59 5.30
CA LYS A 182 12.77 -15.69 4.15
C LYS A 182 11.56 -14.79 3.94
N PRO A 183 11.42 -13.73 4.73
CA PRO A 183 10.33 -12.78 4.60
C PRO A 183 10.26 -12.14 3.21
N THR A 184 11.38 -12.02 2.52
CA THR A 184 11.45 -11.45 1.16
C THR A 184 10.67 -12.22 0.10
N ASP A 185 10.10 -13.37 0.43
CA ASP A 185 9.33 -14.16 -0.52
C ASP A 185 7.94 -13.54 -0.77
N ASN A 186 7.39 -12.77 0.19
CA ASN A 186 6.10 -12.06 0.03
C ASN A 186 6.21 -10.51 0.14
N PRO A 187 6.99 -9.83 -0.72
CA PRO A 187 7.30 -8.41 -0.55
C PRO A 187 6.15 -7.47 -0.88
N PHE A 188 5.13 -7.94 -1.61
CA PHE A 188 3.98 -7.11 -1.96
C PHE A 188 3.15 -6.82 -0.73
N ILE A 189 2.82 -7.86 0.03
CA ILE A 189 2.05 -7.69 1.27
C ILE A 189 2.88 -7.00 2.36
N GLU A 190 4.19 -7.27 2.45
CA GLU A 190 5.07 -6.56 3.39
C GLU A 190 5.08 -5.05 3.13
N SER A 191 5.22 -4.65 1.85
CA SER A 191 5.18 -3.25 1.45
C SER A 191 3.81 -2.61 1.70
N PHE A 192 2.73 -3.36 1.46
CA PHE A 192 1.37 -2.94 1.75
C PHE A 192 1.15 -2.75 3.26
N ASN A 193 1.50 -3.75 4.06
CA ASN A 193 1.36 -3.72 5.52
C ASN A 193 2.21 -2.62 6.16
N GLY A 194 3.39 -2.33 5.59
CA GLY A 194 4.19 -1.17 5.96
C GLY A 194 3.45 0.14 5.71
N SER A 195 2.76 0.28 4.58
CA SER A 195 1.95 1.46 4.28
C SER A 195 0.72 1.55 5.19
N LEU A 196 0.00 0.45 5.41
CA LEU A 196 -1.13 0.39 6.33
C LEU A 196 -0.72 0.80 7.75
N ARG A 197 0.42 0.30 8.22
CA ARG A 197 0.95 0.65 9.54
C ARG A 197 1.28 2.13 9.64
N ASP A 198 1.99 2.67 8.66
CA ASP A 198 2.47 4.05 8.66
C ASP A 198 1.36 5.09 8.40
N GLU A 199 0.38 4.75 7.58
CA GLU A 199 -0.64 5.67 7.08
C GLU A 199 -2.00 5.49 7.77
N CYS A 200 -2.19 4.42 8.58
CA CYS A 200 -3.43 4.14 9.30
C CYS A 200 -3.18 3.72 10.75
N LEU A 201 -2.52 2.57 10.99
CA LEU A 201 -2.47 1.99 12.32
C LEU A 201 -1.72 2.89 13.33
N ASN A 202 -0.58 3.46 12.94
CA ASN A 202 0.25 4.28 13.83
C ASN A 202 -0.30 5.69 14.10
N ILE A 203 -1.31 6.14 13.35
CA ILE A 203 -1.87 7.49 13.47
C ILE A 203 -3.23 7.50 14.17
N HIS A 204 -3.83 6.34 14.38
CA HIS A 204 -5.14 6.21 15.01
C HIS A 204 -5.09 5.48 16.35
N TRP A 205 -5.96 5.88 17.25
CA TRP A 205 -6.34 5.12 18.43
C TRP A 205 -7.58 4.30 18.11
N PHE A 206 -7.60 3.02 18.50
CA PHE A 206 -8.72 2.11 18.26
C PHE A 206 -9.46 1.88 19.58
N LEU A 207 -10.64 2.46 19.73
CA LEU A 207 -11.42 2.38 20.96
C LEU A 207 -12.15 1.04 21.10
N SER A 208 -12.57 0.45 19.99
CA SER A 208 -13.26 -0.84 19.91
C SER A 208 -12.81 -1.65 18.70
N LEU A 209 -13.31 -2.88 18.59
CA LEU A 209 -13.02 -3.72 17.42
C LEU A 209 -13.74 -3.19 16.17
N GLU A 210 -14.93 -2.60 16.34
CA GLU A 210 -15.68 -1.94 15.29
C GLU A 210 -14.89 -0.76 14.73
N ASP A 211 -14.29 0.05 15.61
CA ASP A 211 -13.41 1.17 15.23
C ASP A 211 -12.13 0.68 14.53
N ALA A 212 -11.58 -0.47 14.99
CA ALA A 212 -10.44 -1.14 14.35
C ALA A 212 -10.79 -1.78 12.99
N GLN A 213 -12.07 -1.96 12.66
CA GLN A 213 -12.53 -2.35 11.33
C GLN A 213 -12.80 -1.12 10.46
N GLU A 214 -13.50 -0.13 10.98
CA GLU A 214 -13.97 1.05 10.23
C GLU A 214 -12.81 1.91 9.69
N LYS A 215 -11.82 2.23 10.54
CA LYS A 215 -10.69 3.08 10.15
C LYS A 215 -9.81 2.46 9.05
N PRO A 216 -9.39 1.17 9.14
CA PRO A 216 -8.71 0.52 8.04
C PRO A 216 -9.57 0.35 6.78
N ASP A 217 -10.90 0.18 6.89
CA ASP A 217 -11.78 0.13 5.72
C ASP A 217 -11.86 1.49 5.01
N ASN A 218 -11.90 2.59 5.75
CA ASN A 218 -11.81 3.93 5.19
C ASN A 218 -10.47 4.14 4.49
N TRP A 219 -9.36 3.78 5.16
CA TRP A 219 -8.04 3.85 4.57
C TRP A 219 -7.91 2.95 3.33
N ARG A 220 -8.50 1.74 3.31
CA ARG A 220 -8.53 0.85 2.15
C ARG A 220 -9.21 1.51 0.94
N ARG A 221 -10.33 2.22 1.17
CA ARG A 221 -11.00 2.98 0.10
C ARG A 221 -10.09 4.08 -0.47
N GLU A 222 -9.45 4.86 0.39
CA GLU A 222 -8.47 5.86 -0.03
C GLU A 222 -7.27 5.24 -0.74
N TYR A 223 -6.75 4.12 -0.24
CA TYR A 223 -5.64 3.40 -0.85
C TYR A 223 -5.97 2.95 -2.27
N ASN A 224 -7.15 2.42 -2.51
CA ASN A 224 -7.57 1.94 -3.82
C ASN A 224 -7.93 3.07 -4.79
N HIS A 225 -8.52 4.17 -4.32
CA HIS A 225 -9.09 5.21 -5.18
C HIS A 225 -8.27 6.50 -5.26
N GLU A 226 -7.42 6.78 -4.28
CA GLU A 226 -6.69 8.05 -4.21
C GLU A 226 -5.18 7.89 -4.15
N ARG A 227 -4.67 6.76 -3.61
CA ARG A 227 -3.25 6.56 -3.45
C ARG A 227 -2.57 6.14 -4.75
N MET A 228 -1.69 7.00 -5.23
CA MET A 228 -0.91 6.75 -6.46
C MET A 228 0.25 5.79 -6.22
N HIS A 229 0.48 4.91 -7.19
CA HIS A 229 1.54 3.91 -7.17
C HIS A 229 2.48 4.07 -8.34
N SER A 230 3.77 4.29 -8.07
CA SER A 230 4.80 4.40 -9.12
C SER A 230 4.93 3.13 -9.96
N SER A 231 4.62 1.96 -9.39
CA SER A 231 4.60 0.68 -10.12
C SER A 231 3.41 0.54 -11.08
N LEU A 232 2.43 1.43 -11.00
CA LEU A 232 1.25 1.49 -11.85
C LEU A 232 1.23 2.78 -12.70
N ASN A 233 2.41 3.30 -13.06
CA ASN A 233 2.56 4.56 -13.79
C ASN A 233 1.85 5.73 -13.10
N ASP A 234 1.98 5.82 -11.78
CA ASP A 234 1.37 6.82 -10.91
C ASP A 234 -0.18 6.84 -10.94
N MET A 235 -0.79 5.75 -11.39
CA MET A 235 -2.22 5.50 -11.26
C MET A 235 -2.55 4.95 -9.87
N THR A 236 -3.81 5.13 -9.46
CA THR A 236 -4.38 4.38 -8.33
C THR A 236 -4.73 2.95 -8.77
N PRO A 237 -4.84 1.98 -7.84
CA PRO A 237 -5.29 0.63 -8.18
C PRO A 237 -6.61 0.61 -8.98
N ALA A 238 -7.59 1.41 -8.58
CA ALA A 238 -8.88 1.50 -9.27
C ALA A 238 -8.78 2.08 -10.69
N GLU A 239 -7.93 3.10 -10.90
CA GLU A 239 -7.65 3.65 -12.23
C GLU A 239 -6.96 2.63 -13.12
N PHE A 240 -5.97 1.91 -12.57
CA PHE A 240 -5.25 0.88 -13.29
C PHE A 240 -6.17 -0.25 -13.76
N ILE A 241 -7.01 -0.79 -12.87
CA ILE A 241 -8.00 -1.84 -13.23
C ILE A 241 -8.96 -1.32 -14.31
N ARG A 242 -9.39 -0.07 -14.21
CA ARG A 242 -10.28 0.54 -15.21
C ARG A 242 -9.60 0.71 -16.57
N SER A 243 -8.29 0.99 -16.60
CA SER A 243 -7.55 1.10 -17.86
C SER A 243 -7.46 -0.26 -18.57
N LEU A 244 -7.25 -1.36 -17.84
CA LEU A 244 -7.19 -2.70 -18.41
C LEU A 244 -8.49 -3.09 -19.12
N ARG A 245 -9.66 -2.77 -18.53
CA ARG A 245 -10.98 -3.07 -19.13
C ARG A 245 -11.21 -2.31 -20.43
N LYS A 246 -10.67 -1.08 -20.56
CA LYS A 246 -10.79 -0.32 -21.79
C LYS A 246 -9.92 -0.87 -22.93
N ASP A 247 -8.79 -1.47 -22.58
CA ASP A 247 -7.90 -2.08 -23.57
C ASP A 247 -8.43 -3.45 -24.06
N GLU A 248 -9.31 -4.12 -23.27
CA GLU A 248 -10.00 -5.36 -23.69
C GLU A 248 -11.19 -5.10 -24.63
N ASP A 249 -11.75 -3.90 -24.62
CA ASP A 249 -12.91 -3.49 -25.45
C ASP A 249 -12.49 -2.89 -26.81
N LEU A 250 -11.19 -2.82 -27.14
CA LEU A 250 -10.59 -2.34 -28.39
C LEU A 250 -10.02 -3.47 -29.23
#